data_41380e75ebb3d2372060c8496e29d6b5
#
_entry.id   41380e75ebb3d2372060c8496e29d6b5
#
_cell.length_a   1.000
_cell.length_b   1.000
_cell.length_c   1.000
_cell.angle_alpha   90.00
_cell.angle_beta   90.00
_cell.angle_gamma   90.00
#
_symmetry.space_group_name_H-M   'P 1'
#
loop_
_entity.id
_entity.type
_entity.pdbx_description
1 polymer ?
#
loop_
_entity_poly.entity_id
_entity_poly.type
_entity_poly.pdbx_seq_one_letter_code
_entity_poly.pdbx_strand_id
1 'polypeptide(L)'
;SISNYLEKVSKHYQSGHATEHTYRGDFAELIYSLVPDIHITNEPSNVTDCGNPDYVITNNKIPVGFIEAKDLGKDLNSKQYKEQFGRYRKALDNLIITDYIYFQFYQNGNLIHEISIAEINGKKISSLPENFDQFTNLIRDFCTFIAQTIKSSQTLAKMMAAKARLLENILETAITSDEENEENTALKQQYEAFKDILIHDLTPKGFADIYAQTLAYGMFAARLHDKTLETFSRQEAAELIPKSNPFLRKLFSHVAGV
;
A
#
# COMPACT_ATOMS: atom_id res chain seq x y z
N SER A 1 6.70 -25.26 1.87
CA SER A 1 8.12 -25.19 1.49
C SER A 1 8.30 -24.84 0.02
N ILE A 2 9.45 -24.30 -0.37
CA ILE A 2 9.78 -23.92 -1.76
C ILE A 2 9.69 -25.13 -2.70
N SER A 3 10.15 -26.32 -2.28
CA SER A 3 10.06 -27.54 -3.08
C SER A 3 8.61 -27.90 -3.42
N ASN A 4 7.69 -27.86 -2.46
CA ASN A 4 6.27 -28.13 -2.68
C ASN A 4 5.63 -27.09 -3.63
N TYR A 5 6.03 -25.83 -3.49
CA TYR A 5 5.60 -24.78 -4.42
C TYR A 5 6.04 -25.07 -5.85
N LEU A 6 7.32 -25.41 -6.06
CA LEU A 6 7.85 -25.73 -7.38
C LEU A 6 7.23 -27.00 -8.00
N GLU A 7 6.83 -27.97 -7.20
CA GLU A 7 6.05 -29.13 -7.68
C GLU A 7 4.68 -28.70 -8.24
N LYS A 8 3.97 -27.80 -7.55
CA LYS A 8 2.69 -27.26 -8.00
C LYS A 8 2.87 -26.45 -9.28
N VAL A 9 3.84 -25.53 -9.30
CA VAL A 9 4.17 -24.72 -10.48
C VAL A 9 4.51 -25.61 -11.68
N SER A 10 5.30 -26.68 -11.47
CA SER A 10 5.66 -27.63 -12.53
C SER A 10 4.45 -28.37 -13.09
N LYS A 11 3.51 -28.79 -12.25
CA LYS A 11 2.27 -29.44 -12.69
C LYS A 11 1.42 -28.50 -13.55
N HIS A 12 1.25 -27.26 -13.12
CA HIS A 12 0.51 -26.25 -13.89
C HIS A 12 1.19 -25.97 -15.23
N TYR A 13 2.51 -25.77 -15.23
CA TYR A 13 3.28 -25.49 -16.44
C TYR A 13 3.16 -26.64 -17.48
N GLN A 14 3.24 -27.89 -17.02
CA GLN A 14 3.14 -29.05 -17.88
C GLN A 14 1.74 -29.25 -18.48
N SER A 15 0.69 -28.72 -17.87
CA SER A 15 -0.67 -28.76 -18.41
C SER A 15 -0.84 -27.98 -19.72
N GLY A 16 0.05 -27.02 -19.97
CA GLY A 16 0.07 -26.18 -21.18
C GLY A 16 -1.03 -25.11 -21.26
N HIS A 17 -1.87 -24.99 -20.23
CA HIS A 17 -2.97 -24.03 -20.15
C HIS A 17 -2.81 -23.01 -19.03
N ALA A 18 -1.68 -23.05 -18.31
CA ALA A 18 -1.41 -22.16 -17.20
C ALA A 18 -1.13 -20.74 -17.70
N THR A 19 -1.74 -19.77 -17.03
CA THR A 19 -1.50 -18.34 -17.20
C THR A 19 -0.94 -17.76 -15.90
N GLU A 20 -0.54 -16.53 -15.90
CA GLU A 20 -0.11 -15.78 -14.69
C GLU A 20 -1.06 -15.99 -13.51
N HIS A 21 -2.37 -15.91 -13.74
CA HIS A 21 -3.39 -16.12 -12.70
C HIS A 21 -3.37 -17.51 -12.06
N THR A 22 -2.93 -18.54 -12.79
CA THR A 22 -2.89 -19.92 -12.30
C THR A 22 -1.93 -20.08 -11.12
N TYR A 23 -0.83 -19.34 -11.12
CA TYR A 23 0.22 -19.46 -10.11
C TYR A 23 -0.01 -18.60 -8.87
N ARG A 24 -0.97 -17.64 -8.92
CA ARG A 24 -1.16 -16.63 -7.88
C ARG A 24 -1.45 -17.20 -6.49
N GLY A 25 -2.31 -18.21 -6.42
CA GLY A 25 -2.66 -18.84 -5.14
C GLY A 25 -1.50 -19.58 -4.51
N ASP A 26 -0.78 -20.38 -5.31
CA ASP A 26 0.38 -21.16 -4.85
C ASP A 26 1.53 -20.24 -4.41
N PHE A 27 1.71 -19.13 -5.10
CA PHE A 27 2.72 -18.12 -4.74
C PHE A 27 2.37 -17.43 -3.42
N ALA A 28 1.12 -17.00 -3.24
CA ALA A 28 0.67 -16.44 -1.97
C ALA A 28 0.87 -17.43 -0.81
N GLU A 29 0.52 -18.71 -1.01
CA GLU A 29 0.76 -19.77 -0.01
C GLU A 29 2.25 -19.94 0.31
N LEU A 30 3.13 -19.86 -0.70
CA LEU A 30 4.58 -19.87 -0.48
C LEU A 30 5.00 -18.71 0.43
N ILE A 31 4.63 -17.49 0.09
CA ILE A 31 5.03 -16.30 0.87
C ILE A 31 4.52 -16.41 2.31
N TYR A 32 3.25 -16.82 2.54
CA TYR A 32 2.72 -17.08 3.88
C TYR A 32 3.51 -18.15 4.64
N SER A 33 3.99 -19.20 3.94
CA SER A 33 4.79 -20.26 4.57
C SER A 33 6.18 -19.79 5.01
N LEU A 34 6.71 -18.71 4.40
CA LEU A 34 8.01 -18.13 4.71
C LEU A 34 7.91 -17.01 5.76
N VAL A 35 6.80 -16.26 5.74
CA VAL A 35 6.53 -15.11 6.62
C VAL A 35 5.06 -15.13 7.05
N PRO A 36 4.72 -15.81 8.17
CA PRO A 36 3.32 -16.00 8.58
C PRO A 36 2.57 -14.74 9.02
N ASP A 37 3.29 -13.71 9.50
CA ASP A 37 2.69 -12.53 10.16
C ASP A 37 2.33 -11.39 9.19
N ILE A 38 2.24 -11.67 7.89
CA ILE A 38 1.87 -10.70 6.87
C ILE A 38 0.49 -10.98 6.30
N HIS A 39 -0.07 -10.00 5.60
CA HIS A 39 -1.27 -10.18 4.80
C HIS A 39 -0.98 -9.87 3.33
N ILE A 40 -1.47 -10.73 2.43
CA ILE A 40 -1.31 -10.60 0.98
C ILE A 40 -2.68 -10.30 0.37
N THR A 41 -2.76 -9.22 -0.38
CA THR A 41 -3.95 -8.88 -1.18
C THR A 41 -3.62 -9.02 -2.65
N ASN A 42 -4.39 -9.86 -3.35
CA ASN A 42 -4.30 -10.01 -4.80
C ASN A 42 -5.16 -8.95 -5.48
N GLU A 43 -4.69 -8.42 -6.60
CA GLU A 43 -5.40 -7.43 -7.42
C GLU A 43 -6.01 -6.27 -6.59
N PRO A 44 -5.20 -5.58 -5.80
CA PRO A 44 -5.70 -4.49 -5.00
C PRO A 44 -6.25 -3.39 -5.91
N SER A 45 -7.48 -2.95 -5.68
CA SER A 45 -8.06 -1.85 -6.44
C SER A 45 -7.41 -0.52 -6.04
N ASN A 46 -6.97 0.26 -7.05
CA ASN A 46 -6.52 1.65 -6.91
C ASN A 46 -5.45 1.93 -5.83
N VAL A 47 -4.33 1.20 -5.88
CA VAL A 47 -3.29 1.34 -4.85
C VAL A 47 -2.43 2.57 -5.05
N THR A 48 -2.20 3.01 -6.29
CA THR A 48 -1.31 4.15 -6.58
C THR A 48 -1.60 4.79 -7.93
N ASP A 49 -1.10 6.02 -8.13
CA ASP A 49 -1.13 6.72 -9.43
C ASP A 49 -0.31 5.99 -10.53
N CYS A 50 0.42 4.93 -10.19
CA CYS A 50 1.26 4.18 -11.13
C CYS A 50 0.58 2.97 -11.78
N GLY A 51 -0.61 2.60 -11.31
CA GLY A 51 -1.35 1.40 -11.70
C GLY A 51 -1.54 0.40 -10.56
N ASN A 52 -2.09 -0.76 -10.86
CA ASN A 52 -2.39 -1.79 -9.88
C ASN A 52 -1.35 -2.91 -9.98
N PRO A 53 -0.45 -3.08 -9.01
CA PRO A 53 0.41 -4.26 -8.94
C PRO A 53 -0.43 -5.50 -8.62
N ASP A 54 0.06 -6.69 -9.01
CA ASP A 54 -0.67 -7.94 -8.81
C ASP A 54 -0.88 -8.29 -7.34
N TYR A 55 0.05 -7.89 -6.47
CA TYR A 55 -0.05 -8.14 -5.02
C TYR A 55 0.41 -6.94 -4.21
N VAL A 56 -0.24 -6.75 -3.08
CA VAL A 56 0.22 -5.88 -2.00
C VAL A 56 0.46 -6.72 -0.75
N ILE A 57 1.65 -6.57 -0.19
CA ILE A 57 2.02 -7.17 1.09
C ILE A 57 1.82 -6.12 2.18
N THR A 58 1.05 -6.46 3.20
CA THR A 58 0.85 -5.59 4.36
C THR A 58 1.31 -6.28 5.64
N ASN A 59 1.91 -5.50 6.53
CA ASN A 59 2.22 -5.89 7.89
C ASN A 59 1.48 -4.92 8.82
N ASN A 60 0.68 -5.43 9.76
CA ASN A 60 -0.16 -4.59 10.64
C ASN A 60 -0.99 -3.55 9.88
N LYS A 61 -1.58 -3.94 8.74
CA LYS A 61 -2.37 -3.09 7.82
C LYS A 61 -1.57 -1.99 7.11
N ILE A 62 -0.25 -1.97 7.24
CA ILE A 62 0.64 -1.02 6.55
C ILE A 62 1.22 -1.72 5.32
N PRO A 63 1.09 -1.18 4.11
CA PRO A 63 1.78 -1.71 2.94
C PRO A 63 3.29 -1.67 3.14
N VAL A 64 3.93 -2.82 3.04
CA VAL A 64 5.38 -2.97 3.19
C VAL A 64 6.07 -3.33 1.89
N GLY A 65 5.32 -3.87 0.91
CA GLY A 65 5.87 -4.22 -0.39
C GLY A 65 4.80 -4.50 -1.44
N PHE A 66 5.22 -4.49 -2.69
CA PHE A 66 4.39 -4.71 -3.86
C PHE A 66 5.03 -5.76 -4.76
N ILE A 67 4.22 -6.57 -5.43
CA ILE A 67 4.73 -7.59 -6.34
C ILE A 67 3.98 -7.49 -7.66
N GLU A 68 4.72 -7.46 -8.75
CA GLU A 68 4.23 -7.58 -10.12
C GLU A 68 4.72 -8.90 -10.70
N ALA A 69 3.80 -9.70 -11.20
CA ALA A 69 4.10 -10.98 -11.81
C ALA A 69 3.89 -10.94 -13.32
N LYS A 70 4.54 -11.86 -14.02
CA LYS A 70 4.34 -12.12 -15.44
C LYS A 70 4.25 -13.62 -15.66
N ASP A 71 3.72 -14.01 -16.82
CA ASP A 71 3.68 -15.43 -17.18
C ASP A 71 5.05 -16.07 -17.02
N LEU A 72 5.03 -17.32 -16.58
CA LEU A 72 6.23 -18.13 -16.33
C LEU A 72 7.14 -18.19 -17.56
N GLY A 73 8.42 -17.95 -17.39
CA GLY A 73 9.45 -17.98 -18.42
C GLY A 73 9.48 -16.73 -19.33
N LYS A 74 8.77 -15.67 -18.98
CA LYS A 74 8.87 -14.40 -19.69
C LYS A 74 10.15 -13.67 -19.33
N ASP A 75 10.79 -13.08 -20.32
CA ASP A 75 11.92 -12.17 -20.12
C ASP A 75 11.44 -10.87 -19.46
N LEU A 76 11.69 -10.72 -18.17
CA LEU A 76 11.31 -9.54 -17.38
C LEU A 76 12.07 -8.26 -17.83
N ASN A 77 13.17 -8.40 -18.55
CA ASN A 77 13.94 -7.28 -19.11
C ASN A 77 13.47 -6.86 -20.52
N SER A 78 12.44 -7.52 -21.04
CA SER A 78 11.87 -7.23 -22.36
C SER A 78 11.40 -5.79 -22.48
N LYS A 79 11.60 -5.20 -23.68
CA LYS A 79 11.19 -3.81 -24.00
C LYS A 79 9.68 -3.58 -23.79
N GLN A 80 8.85 -4.62 -23.95
CA GLN A 80 7.40 -4.52 -23.77
C GLN A 80 6.97 -4.12 -22.34
N TYR A 81 7.76 -4.48 -21.33
CA TYR A 81 7.48 -4.15 -19.93
C TYR A 81 8.17 -2.89 -19.44
N LYS A 82 9.06 -2.30 -20.23
CA LYS A 82 9.94 -1.20 -19.82
C LYS A 82 9.18 0.00 -19.25
N GLU A 83 8.07 0.36 -19.87
CA GLU A 83 7.26 1.50 -19.44
C GLU A 83 6.52 1.19 -18.13
N GLN A 84 5.83 0.04 -18.06
CA GLN A 84 5.09 -0.40 -16.86
C GLN A 84 6.03 -0.53 -15.66
N PHE A 85 7.10 -1.29 -15.82
CA PHE A 85 8.07 -1.49 -14.74
C PHE A 85 8.80 -0.21 -14.36
N GLY A 86 9.03 0.70 -15.33
CA GLY A 86 9.59 2.02 -15.07
C GLY A 86 8.69 2.88 -14.18
N ARG A 87 7.36 2.85 -14.40
CA ARG A 87 6.40 3.53 -13.53
C ARG A 87 6.39 2.94 -12.12
N TYR A 88 6.32 1.61 -12.02
CA TYR A 88 6.31 0.93 -10.71
C TYR A 88 7.58 1.19 -9.91
N ARG A 89 8.76 1.08 -10.52
CA ARG A 89 10.04 1.37 -9.85
C ARG A 89 10.17 2.82 -9.35
N LYS A 90 9.52 3.77 -10.02
CA LYS A 90 9.51 5.19 -9.60
C LYS A 90 8.54 5.47 -8.47
N ALA A 91 7.46 4.71 -8.37
CA ALA A 91 6.37 4.99 -7.46
C ALA A 91 6.35 4.08 -6.22
N LEU A 92 6.99 2.90 -6.29
CA LEU A 92 6.95 1.88 -5.25
C LEU A 92 8.34 1.71 -4.65
N ASP A 93 8.45 1.98 -3.35
CA ASP A 93 9.73 1.97 -2.64
C ASP A 93 10.28 0.55 -2.42
N ASN A 94 9.42 -0.47 -2.38
CA ASN A 94 9.77 -1.86 -2.18
C ASN A 94 8.95 -2.74 -3.14
N LEU A 95 9.59 -3.27 -4.16
CA LEU A 95 8.94 -3.94 -5.28
C LEU A 95 9.67 -5.23 -5.65
N ILE A 96 8.92 -6.31 -5.85
CA ILE A 96 9.38 -7.50 -6.55
C ILE A 96 8.75 -7.55 -7.94
N ILE A 97 9.55 -7.84 -8.96
CA ILE A 97 9.08 -8.24 -10.30
C ILE A 97 9.47 -9.70 -10.50
N THR A 98 8.53 -10.55 -10.91
CA THR A 98 8.75 -11.99 -10.99
C THR A 98 8.01 -12.66 -12.15
N ASP A 99 8.53 -13.80 -12.60
CA ASP A 99 7.83 -14.78 -13.42
C ASP A 99 7.49 -16.05 -12.62
N TYR A 100 7.44 -15.95 -11.27
CA TYR A 100 7.17 -17.02 -10.30
C TYR A 100 8.35 -17.97 -9.98
N ILE A 101 9.43 -17.96 -10.75
CA ILE A 101 10.66 -18.75 -10.48
C ILE A 101 11.92 -17.90 -10.50
N TYR A 102 11.89 -16.76 -11.17
CA TYR A 102 12.92 -15.74 -11.18
C TYR A 102 12.38 -14.45 -10.55
N PHE A 103 13.16 -13.80 -9.71
CA PHE A 103 12.75 -12.67 -8.88
C PHE A 103 13.75 -11.55 -8.97
N GLN A 104 13.28 -10.35 -9.22
CA GLN A 104 14.03 -9.11 -9.18
C GLN A 104 13.50 -8.25 -8.03
N PHE A 105 14.37 -7.93 -7.08
CA PHE A 105 14.05 -7.13 -5.90
C PHE A 105 14.52 -5.69 -6.11
N TYR A 106 13.60 -4.75 -5.96
CA TYR A 106 13.87 -3.32 -6.12
C TYR A 106 13.59 -2.57 -4.83
N GLN A 107 14.51 -1.69 -4.44
CA GLN A 107 14.29 -0.72 -3.37
C GLN A 107 14.58 0.70 -3.89
N ASN A 108 13.63 1.62 -3.63
CA ASN A 108 13.70 3.02 -4.09
C ASN A 108 14.05 3.12 -5.59
N GLY A 109 13.49 2.24 -6.40
CA GLY A 109 13.67 2.18 -7.85
C GLY A 109 14.94 1.48 -8.35
N ASN A 110 15.85 1.10 -7.46
CA ASN A 110 17.10 0.43 -7.80
C ASN A 110 16.97 -1.08 -7.62
N LEU A 111 17.50 -1.83 -8.58
CA LEU A 111 17.66 -3.28 -8.46
C LEU A 111 18.71 -3.57 -7.37
N ILE A 112 18.31 -4.27 -6.33
CA ILE A 112 19.21 -4.63 -5.21
C ILE A 112 19.62 -6.09 -5.25
N HIS A 113 18.71 -6.98 -5.67
CA HIS A 113 18.97 -8.42 -5.80
C HIS A 113 18.19 -9.00 -6.96
N GLU A 114 18.72 -10.07 -7.54
CA GLU A 114 18.00 -10.97 -8.43
C GLU A 114 18.37 -12.42 -8.10
N ILE A 115 17.39 -13.34 -8.22
CA ILE A 115 17.57 -14.73 -7.87
C ILE A 115 16.59 -15.62 -8.62
N SER A 116 17.04 -16.80 -9.05
CA SER A 116 16.18 -17.88 -9.56
C SER A 116 16.09 -18.98 -8.54
N ILE A 117 14.89 -19.53 -8.31
CA ILE A 117 14.68 -20.73 -7.47
C ILE A 117 14.49 -21.98 -8.31
N ALA A 118 14.31 -21.81 -9.63
CA ALA A 118 14.25 -22.89 -10.60
C ALA A 118 14.61 -22.37 -12.00
N GLU A 119 14.82 -23.30 -12.92
CA GLU A 119 15.07 -23.04 -14.33
C GLU A 119 14.11 -23.84 -15.20
N ILE A 120 13.76 -23.29 -16.38
CA ILE A 120 12.93 -23.93 -17.38
C ILE A 120 13.82 -24.61 -18.43
N ASN A 121 13.75 -25.93 -18.50
CA ASN A 121 14.43 -26.75 -19.50
C ASN A 121 13.39 -27.46 -20.39
N GLY A 122 12.98 -26.81 -21.47
CA GLY A 122 11.91 -27.25 -22.34
C GLY A 122 10.55 -27.26 -21.61
N LYS A 123 9.97 -28.43 -21.35
CA LYS A 123 8.71 -28.59 -20.60
C LYS A 123 8.94 -28.93 -19.12
N LYS A 124 10.17 -28.97 -18.66
CA LYS A 124 10.51 -29.33 -17.28
C LYS A 124 11.01 -28.11 -16.52
N ILE A 125 10.55 -27.98 -15.28
CA ILE A 125 11.09 -27.04 -14.31
C ILE A 125 12.07 -27.79 -13.41
N SER A 126 13.31 -27.32 -13.34
CA SER A 126 14.38 -27.89 -12.52
C SER A 126 14.64 -26.95 -11.35
N SER A 127 14.50 -27.43 -10.12
CA SER A 127 14.75 -26.63 -8.92
C SER A 127 16.24 -26.31 -8.76
N LEU A 128 16.53 -25.17 -8.11
CA LEU A 128 17.86 -24.70 -7.71
C LEU A 128 17.92 -24.61 -6.16
N PRO A 129 18.06 -25.78 -5.48
CA PRO A 129 17.98 -25.84 -4.02
C PRO A 129 19.04 -24.98 -3.30
N GLU A 130 20.19 -24.75 -3.93
CA GLU A 130 21.27 -23.91 -3.45
C GLU A 130 20.84 -22.46 -3.22
N ASN A 131 19.80 -22.01 -3.90
CA ASN A 131 19.28 -20.65 -3.82
C ASN A 131 18.13 -20.49 -2.80
N PHE A 132 17.62 -21.58 -2.20
CA PHE A 132 16.41 -21.52 -1.38
C PHE A 132 16.56 -20.74 -0.09
N ASP A 133 17.70 -20.89 0.56
CA ASP A 133 17.98 -20.15 1.81
C ASP A 133 18.14 -18.65 1.53
N GLN A 134 18.87 -18.30 0.47
CA GLN A 134 19.00 -16.90 0.06
C GLN A 134 17.66 -16.30 -0.32
N PHE A 135 16.86 -16.99 -1.12
CA PHE A 135 15.51 -16.55 -1.49
C PHE A 135 14.62 -16.35 -0.25
N THR A 136 14.66 -17.29 0.70
CA THR A 136 13.89 -17.18 1.95
C THR A 136 14.26 -15.93 2.74
N ASN A 137 15.54 -15.62 2.84
CA ASN A 137 16.03 -14.41 3.53
C ASN A 137 15.59 -13.15 2.78
N LEU A 138 15.72 -13.10 1.46
CA LEU A 138 15.28 -11.97 0.65
C LEU A 138 13.77 -11.70 0.77
N ILE A 139 12.94 -12.74 0.82
CA ILE A 139 11.49 -12.60 1.04
C ILE A 139 11.20 -12.07 2.46
N ARG A 140 11.91 -12.56 3.48
CA ARG A 140 11.76 -12.04 4.85
C ARG A 140 12.14 -10.56 4.93
N ASP A 141 13.26 -10.19 4.37
CA ASP A 141 13.73 -8.80 4.32
C ASP A 141 12.72 -7.92 3.58
N PHE A 142 12.20 -8.39 2.45
CA PHE A 142 11.17 -7.71 1.69
C PHE A 142 9.88 -7.49 2.50
N CYS A 143 9.39 -8.50 3.22
CA CYS A 143 8.17 -8.44 4.01
C CYS A 143 8.33 -7.66 5.32
N THR A 144 9.55 -7.47 5.80
CA THR A 144 9.87 -6.67 6.99
C THR A 144 10.38 -5.27 6.66
N PHE A 145 10.45 -4.94 5.36
CA PHE A 145 10.90 -3.63 4.93
C PHE A 145 9.96 -2.55 5.47
N ILE A 146 10.46 -1.80 6.43
CA ILE A 146 9.86 -0.53 6.83
C ILE A 146 10.45 0.49 5.89
N ALA A 147 9.61 1.08 5.02
CA ALA A 147 10.03 2.17 4.14
C ALA A 147 10.81 3.18 4.96
N GLN A 148 12.13 3.21 4.75
CA GLN A 148 13.01 4.03 5.58
C GLN A 148 12.59 5.48 5.44
N THR A 149 12.39 6.11 6.58
CA THR A 149 12.37 7.54 6.84
C THR A 149 12.24 8.37 5.57
N ILE A 150 11.08 8.93 5.36
CA ILE A 150 10.82 9.88 4.26
C ILE A 150 11.93 10.93 4.29
N LYS A 151 12.94 10.78 3.44
CA LYS A 151 14.17 11.60 3.44
C LYS A 151 13.95 13.02 2.91
N SER A 152 12.75 13.29 2.36
CA SER A 152 12.43 14.56 1.72
C SER A 152 11.11 15.09 2.25
N SER A 153 11.10 16.32 2.74
CA SER A 153 9.89 17.04 3.12
C SER A 153 8.90 17.14 1.95
N GLN A 154 9.40 17.22 0.72
CA GLN A 154 8.57 17.25 -0.47
C GLN A 154 7.87 15.89 -0.73
N THR A 155 8.55 14.77 -0.52
CA THR A 155 7.96 13.43 -0.62
C THR A 155 6.89 13.25 0.46
N LEU A 156 7.18 13.64 1.70
CA LEU A 156 6.22 13.63 2.79
C LEU A 156 4.97 14.46 2.46
N ALA A 157 5.15 15.68 1.97
CA ALA A 157 4.05 16.54 1.59
C ALA A 157 3.16 15.93 0.49
N LYS A 158 3.77 15.30 -0.52
CA LYS A 158 3.03 14.59 -1.58
C LYS A 158 2.23 13.42 -1.02
N MET A 159 2.82 12.62 -0.14
CA MET A 159 2.14 11.48 0.49
C MET A 159 0.97 11.93 1.38
N MET A 160 1.17 12.99 2.16
CA MET A 160 0.11 13.58 2.98
C MET A 160 -1.03 14.14 2.11
N ALA A 161 -0.70 14.87 1.04
CA ALA A 161 -1.68 15.41 0.11
C ALA A 161 -2.48 14.29 -0.61
N ALA A 162 -1.84 13.16 -0.96
CA ALA A 162 -2.54 12.02 -1.54
C ALA A 162 -3.53 11.39 -0.56
N LYS A 163 -3.14 11.24 0.71
CA LYS A 163 -4.03 10.71 1.76
C LYS A 163 -5.18 11.68 2.09
N ALA A 164 -4.89 12.98 2.14
CA ALA A 164 -5.92 14.00 2.33
C ALA A 164 -6.95 13.98 1.21
N ARG A 165 -6.53 13.89 -0.07
CA ARG A 165 -7.45 13.77 -1.22
C ARG A 165 -8.30 12.50 -1.18
N LEU A 166 -7.73 11.37 -0.74
CA LEU A 166 -8.51 10.15 -0.56
C LEU A 166 -9.61 10.33 0.48
N LEU A 167 -9.29 10.94 1.63
CA LEU A 167 -10.25 11.27 2.67
C LEU A 167 -11.32 12.27 2.17
N GLU A 168 -10.90 13.32 1.46
CA GLU A 168 -11.79 14.29 0.83
C GLU A 168 -12.85 13.60 -0.04
N ASN A 169 -12.42 12.72 -0.96
CA ASN A 169 -13.32 12.01 -1.85
C ASN A 169 -14.33 11.12 -1.08
N ILE A 170 -13.86 10.41 -0.06
CA ILE A 170 -14.72 9.55 0.77
C ILE A 170 -15.76 10.40 1.51
N LEU A 171 -15.34 11.51 2.11
CA LEU A 171 -16.21 12.40 2.87
C LEU A 171 -17.21 13.12 1.97
N GLU A 172 -16.78 13.64 0.83
CA GLU A 172 -17.65 14.28 -0.16
C GLU A 172 -18.74 13.31 -0.61
N THR A 173 -18.35 12.07 -0.97
CA THR A 173 -19.31 11.02 -1.37
C THR A 173 -20.29 10.70 -0.26
N ALA A 174 -19.83 10.56 0.99
CA ALA A 174 -20.69 10.26 2.11
C ALA A 174 -21.70 11.38 2.39
N ILE A 175 -21.26 12.65 2.41
CA ILE A 175 -22.14 13.79 2.66
C ILE A 175 -23.17 13.93 1.52
N THR A 176 -22.76 13.79 0.28
CA THR A 176 -23.67 13.86 -0.88
C THR A 176 -24.71 12.74 -0.83
N SER A 177 -24.31 11.52 -0.46
CA SER A 177 -25.23 10.41 -0.26
C SER A 177 -26.22 10.67 0.88
N ASP A 178 -25.76 11.23 2.01
CA ASP A 178 -26.61 11.62 3.13
C ASP A 178 -27.64 12.70 2.73
N GLU A 179 -27.25 13.64 1.87
CA GLU A 179 -28.15 14.67 1.34
C GLU A 179 -29.21 14.06 0.42
N GLU A 180 -28.81 13.16 -0.49
CA GLU A 180 -29.73 12.51 -1.47
C GLU A 180 -30.71 11.55 -0.79
N ASN A 181 -30.31 10.88 0.29
CA ASN A 181 -31.15 9.93 1.01
C ASN A 181 -31.87 10.54 2.22
N GLU A 182 -31.74 11.84 2.44
CA GLU A 182 -32.30 12.57 3.58
C GLU A 182 -31.89 11.99 4.94
N GLU A 183 -30.70 11.38 5.00
CA GLU A 183 -30.13 10.84 6.23
C GLU A 183 -29.55 11.95 7.11
N ASN A 184 -29.64 11.79 8.42
CA ASN A 184 -29.10 12.73 9.39
C ASN A 184 -27.94 12.08 10.17
N THR A 185 -26.84 11.84 9.47
CA THR A 185 -25.63 11.27 10.08
C THR A 185 -24.86 12.29 10.91
N ALA A 186 -23.97 11.82 11.79
CA ALA A 186 -23.09 12.69 12.54
C ALA A 186 -22.20 13.56 11.63
N LEU A 187 -21.81 13.03 10.46
CA LEU A 187 -21.01 13.77 9.47
C LEU A 187 -21.82 14.92 8.84
N LYS A 188 -23.06 14.68 8.46
CA LYS A 188 -23.97 15.71 7.95
C LYS A 188 -24.24 16.80 8.98
N GLN A 189 -24.48 16.43 10.23
CA GLN A 189 -24.68 17.39 11.31
C GLN A 189 -23.44 18.29 11.51
N GLN A 190 -22.22 17.73 11.39
CA GLN A 190 -20.99 18.51 11.44
C GLN A 190 -20.87 19.45 10.25
N TYR A 191 -21.20 19.00 9.05
CA TYR A 191 -21.22 19.84 7.84
C TYR A 191 -22.17 21.02 7.99
N GLU A 192 -23.41 20.76 8.43
CA GLU A 192 -24.40 21.83 8.66
C GLU A 192 -23.95 22.82 9.74
N ALA A 193 -23.41 22.32 10.85
CA ALA A 193 -22.87 23.19 11.90
C ALA A 193 -21.72 24.09 11.41
N PHE A 194 -20.84 23.58 10.56
CA PHE A 194 -19.78 24.39 9.93
C PHE A 194 -20.35 25.45 8.99
N LYS A 195 -21.35 25.09 8.21
CA LYS A 195 -22.02 25.98 7.28
C LYS A 195 -22.75 27.12 8.00
N ASP A 196 -23.45 26.82 9.07
CA ASP A 196 -24.22 27.80 9.83
C ASP A 196 -23.35 28.76 10.65
N ILE A 197 -22.23 28.26 11.21
CA ILE A 197 -21.42 29.02 12.19
C ILE A 197 -20.22 29.70 11.55
N LEU A 198 -19.59 29.08 10.54
CA LEU A 198 -18.28 29.49 10.05
C LEU A 198 -18.29 29.97 8.59
N ILE A 199 -18.92 29.24 7.67
CA ILE A 199 -18.82 29.48 6.22
C ILE A 199 -20.19 29.21 5.60
N HIS A 200 -21.03 30.24 5.44
CA HIS A 200 -22.43 30.11 4.99
C HIS A 200 -22.58 29.56 3.56
N ASP A 201 -21.58 29.73 2.70
CA ASP A 201 -21.55 29.21 1.32
C ASP A 201 -20.73 27.91 1.19
N LEU A 202 -20.50 27.22 2.30
CA LEU A 202 -19.74 25.97 2.34
C LEU A 202 -20.46 24.86 1.55
N THR A 203 -19.77 24.27 0.59
CA THR A 203 -20.24 23.11 -0.16
C THR A 203 -19.80 21.79 0.49
N PRO A 204 -20.46 20.64 0.22
CA PRO A 204 -20.00 19.33 0.68
C PRO A 204 -18.52 19.06 0.35
N LYS A 205 -18.10 19.41 -0.86
CA LYS A 205 -16.70 19.31 -1.29
C LYS A 205 -15.77 20.21 -0.47
N GLY A 206 -16.15 21.46 -0.28
CA GLY A 206 -15.35 22.40 0.52
C GLY A 206 -15.19 21.96 1.98
N PHE A 207 -16.25 21.42 2.57
CA PHE A 207 -16.20 20.83 3.90
C PHE A 207 -15.30 19.59 3.94
N ALA A 208 -15.46 18.68 2.98
CA ALA A 208 -14.65 17.48 2.88
C ALA A 208 -13.15 17.80 2.77
N ASP A 209 -12.78 18.80 1.97
CA ASP A 209 -11.40 19.29 1.84
C ASP A 209 -10.85 19.84 3.15
N ILE A 210 -11.58 20.76 3.81
CA ILE A 210 -11.18 21.32 5.12
C ILE A 210 -11.03 20.22 6.15
N TYR A 211 -11.98 19.30 6.21
CA TYR A 211 -12.00 18.19 7.16
C TYR A 211 -10.79 17.26 6.95
N ALA A 212 -10.57 16.82 5.71
CA ALA A 212 -9.48 15.91 5.35
C ALA A 212 -8.10 16.54 5.61
N GLN A 213 -7.92 17.80 5.25
CA GLN A 213 -6.68 18.52 5.51
C GLN A 213 -6.44 18.71 7.02
N THR A 214 -7.47 19.09 7.76
CA THR A 214 -7.38 19.28 9.22
C THR A 214 -6.97 17.98 9.91
N LEU A 215 -7.59 16.84 9.51
CA LEU A 215 -7.25 15.55 10.07
C LEU A 215 -5.83 15.13 9.71
N ALA A 216 -5.45 15.24 8.44
CA ALA A 216 -4.12 14.83 7.97
C ALA A 216 -3.00 15.67 8.62
N TYR A 217 -3.13 16.99 8.60
CA TYR A 217 -2.11 17.88 9.18
C TYR A 217 -2.12 17.88 10.71
N GLY A 218 -3.31 17.74 11.33
CA GLY A 218 -3.44 17.61 12.78
C GLY A 218 -2.77 16.35 13.30
N MET A 219 -3.01 15.21 12.65
CA MET A 219 -2.35 13.94 12.99
C MET A 219 -0.83 14.03 12.81
N PHE A 220 -0.37 14.66 11.73
CA PHE A 220 1.05 14.85 11.49
C PHE A 220 1.70 15.74 12.55
N ALA A 221 1.09 16.88 12.87
CA ALA A 221 1.60 17.79 13.89
C ALA A 221 1.67 17.12 15.27
N ALA A 222 0.63 16.36 15.64
CA ALA A 222 0.61 15.60 16.88
C ALA A 222 1.72 14.55 16.91
N ARG A 223 1.89 13.82 15.80
CA ARG A 223 2.94 12.79 15.66
C ARG A 223 4.35 13.34 15.82
N LEU A 224 4.61 14.55 15.33
CA LEU A 224 5.91 15.22 15.53
C LEU A 224 6.22 15.52 17.01
N HIS A 225 5.20 15.65 17.84
CA HIS A 225 5.34 15.97 19.27
C HIS A 225 5.23 14.73 20.16
N ASP A 226 4.87 13.57 19.58
CA ASP A 226 4.78 12.32 20.30
C ASP A 226 6.17 11.73 20.57
N LYS A 227 6.41 11.38 21.84
CA LYS A 227 7.63 10.74 22.30
C LYS A 227 7.52 9.20 22.34
N THR A 228 6.30 8.67 22.24
CA THR A 228 5.97 7.25 22.40
C THR A 228 5.39 6.68 21.11
N LEU A 229 6.25 6.34 20.18
CA LEU A 229 5.91 5.94 18.82
C LEU A 229 4.93 4.75 18.69
N GLU A 230 4.81 3.91 19.70
CA GLU A 230 4.10 2.63 19.63
C GLU A 230 2.59 2.72 19.95
N THR A 231 2.15 3.76 20.63
CA THR A 231 0.77 3.87 21.13
C THR A 231 -0.06 5.00 20.52
N PHE A 232 0.45 5.64 19.48
CA PHE A 232 -0.18 6.82 18.87
C PHE A 232 -1.62 6.59 18.42
N SER A 233 -2.54 7.38 18.97
CA SER A 233 -3.98 7.32 18.69
C SER A 233 -4.55 8.69 18.30
N ARG A 234 -5.78 8.73 17.77
CA ARG A 234 -6.47 10.00 17.49
C ARG A 234 -6.72 10.82 18.76
N GLN A 235 -7.03 10.15 19.86
CA GLN A 235 -7.26 10.80 21.15
C GLN A 235 -5.98 11.45 21.66
N GLU A 236 -4.87 10.73 21.65
CA GLU A 236 -3.56 11.23 22.00
C GLU A 236 -3.14 12.39 21.06
N ALA A 237 -3.44 12.29 19.77
CA ALA A 237 -3.17 13.35 18.81
C ALA A 237 -3.86 14.68 19.20
N ALA A 238 -5.09 14.64 19.67
CA ALA A 238 -5.80 15.85 20.10
C ALA A 238 -5.12 16.54 21.29
N GLU A 239 -4.49 15.78 22.17
CA GLU A 239 -3.74 16.31 23.32
C GLU A 239 -2.37 16.86 22.91
N LEU A 240 -1.73 16.25 21.92
CA LEU A 240 -0.39 16.59 21.43
C LEU A 240 -0.34 17.76 20.46
N ILE A 241 -1.48 18.17 19.86
CA ILE A 241 -1.51 19.37 19.02
C ILE A 241 -1.06 20.59 19.84
N PRO A 242 -0.09 21.38 19.34
CA PRO A 242 0.49 22.49 20.08
C PRO A 242 -0.55 23.46 20.63
N LYS A 243 -0.44 23.80 21.90
CA LYS A 243 -1.29 24.81 22.56
C LYS A 243 -1.15 26.22 21.94
N SER A 244 -0.07 26.45 21.21
CA SER A 244 0.16 27.66 20.45
C SER A 244 -0.80 27.90 19.28
N ASN A 245 -1.51 26.84 18.86
CA ASN A 245 -2.55 26.93 17.83
C ASN A 245 -3.91 26.44 18.38
N PRO A 246 -4.61 27.26 19.18
CA PRO A 246 -5.89 26.87 19.80
C PRO A 246 -6.98 26.58 18.78
N PHE A 247 -6.95 27.26 17.64
CA PHE A 247 -7.91 27.04 16.54
C PHE A 247 -7.77 25.64 15.96
N LEU A 248 -6.56 25.27 15.54
CA LEU A 248 -6.28 23.94 14.99
C LEU A 248 -6.63 22.84 15.98
N ARG A 249 -6.29 23.03 17.25
CA ARG A 249 -6.60 22.06 18.31
C ARG A 249 -8.11 21.85 18.48
N LYS A 250 -8.87 22.95 18.54
CA LYS A 250 -10.32 22.91 18.68
C LYS A 250 -10.99 22.28 17.46
N LEU A 251 -10.53 22.67 16.26
CA LEU A 251 -11.01 22.11 15.01
C LEU A 251 -10.69 20.61 14.92
N PHE A 252 -9.46 20.20 15.27
CA PHE A 252 -9.05 18.80 15.25
C PHE A 252 -9.86 17.97 16.26
N SER A 253 -10.04 18.43 17.49
CA SER A 253 -10.85 17.71 18.49
C SER A 253 -12.28 17.48 18.00
N HIS A 254 -12.87 18.47 17.34
CA HIS A 254 -14.21 18.38 16.78
C HIS A 254 -14.27 17.37 15.62
N VAL A 255 -13.33 17.47 14.68
CA VAL A 255 -13.22 16.61 13.51
C VAL A 255 -12.83 15.18 13.87
N ALA A 256 -11.94 14.99 14.82
CA ALA A 256 -11.49 13.66 15.27
C ALA A 256 -12.50 12.95 16.19
N GLY A 257 -13.54 13.64 16.64
CA GLY A 257 -14.56 13.08 17.53
C GLY A 257 -14.01 12.73 18.90
N VAL A 258 -13.14 13.57 19.46
CA VAL A 258 -12.47 13.39 20.76
C VAL A 258 -12.63 14.62 21.65
#